data_a93524eb263692711338b8069c809e7f
#
_entry.id   a93524eb263692711338b8069c809e7f
#
_cell.length_a   1.000
_cell.length_b   1.000
_cell.length_c   1.000
_cell.angle_alpha   90.00
_cell.angle_beta   90.00
_cell.angle_gamma   90.00
#
_symmetry.space_group_name_H-M   'P 1'
#
loop_
_entity.id
_entity.type
_entity.pdbx_description
1 polymer ?
#
loop_
_entity_poly.entity_id
_entity_poly.type
_entity_poly.pdbx_seq_one_letter_code
_entity_poly.pdbx_strand_id
1 'polypeptide(L)'
;MIAKGTLLVYNHKRDRKEVSIMEYKCAKRLEHFTTGIFAALDEKKDKLVKEGRTIYNLSVGTPDFKPPKHIMDAVTEAVQDTDNYKYSLVDMPQMLDAVVSYYKDRYGVTISSDEITGVHGTQEGMGHLGMAVCNPGDVVLLPDPGYPIFEAGSYLGEAEIVYYPLVKENDFLPVIEDIPEDVLKRTKYIVLSYPSNPVGAAAPKSMYVKMIEYAKKYSFFIINDNAYSDIIFDGREGFSFLSIPGAKEVGVEFFSLSKSFNVTGFRISFCIGNKSIIDSLKLLRSQYDFGMSYPVQKAAIAALTGPRDGVKAQCMEYQKRRDSFLGALRKIGWNVPDSHGTMFVWLPVPEGYTSWSFCEALMDKAGVIGTPGTAFGPMGEGYIRFALVKPCEELVHIAEVIGESGLFA
;
A
#
# COMPACT_ATOMS: atom_id res chain seq x y z
N MET A 1 -2.12 -4.65 26.03
CA MET A 1 -2.02 -5.59 27.19
C MET A 1 -1.79 -6.97 26.61
N ILE A 2 -0.53 -7.44 26.58
CA ILE A 2 -0.20 -8.76 26.03
C ILE A 2 -0.62 -9.81 27.07
N ALA A 3 -1.48 -10.76 26.67
CA ALA A 3 -1.95 -11.81 27.54
C ALA A 3 -0.79 -12.71 27.98
N LYS A 4 -0.68 -12.96 29.29
CA LYS A 4 0.28 -13.91 29.88
C LYS A 4 -0.05 -15.30 29.40
N GLY A 5 0.78 -15.87 28.53
CA GLY A 5 0.70 -17.26 28.10
C GLY A 5 1.48 -18.17 29.04
N THR A 6 0.81 -19.14 29.65
CA THR A 6 1.44 -20.19 30.45
C THR A 6 1.67 -21.42 29.59
N LEU A 7 2.92 -21.80 29.38
CA LEU A 7 3.27 -23.03 28.67
C LEU A 7 3.32 -24.18 29.67
N LEU A 8 2.49 -25.23 29.47
CA LEU A 8 2.51 -26.45 30.28
C LEU A 8 3.47 -27.47 29.65
N VAL A 9 4.60 -27.71 30.32
CA VAL A 9 5.51 -28.81 29.96
C VAL A 9 5.14 -30.06 30.73
N TYR A 10 4.71 -31.11 30.03
CA TYR A 10 4.43 -32.43 30.62
C TYR A 10 5.72 -33.19 30.89
N ASN A 11 6.06 -33.38 32.16
CA ASN A 11 7.08 -34.33 32.57
C ASN A 11 6.39 -35.52 33.25
N HIS A 12 6.65 -36.74 32.81
CA HIS A 12 6.05 -37.96 33.31
C HIS A 12 6.56 -38.29 34.72
N LYS A 13 6.20 -37.49 35.70
CA LYS A 13 6.03 -37.86 37.14
C LYS A 13 5.88 -36.55 37.96
N ARG A 14 4.65 -36.37 38.45
CA ARG A 14 4.26 -35.56 39.60
C ARG A 14 5.14 -34.33 39.91
N ASP A 15 4.83 -33.20 39.30
CA ASP A 15 4.72 -31.88 39.93
C ASP A 15 4.49 -30.85 38.81
N ARG A 16 3.34 -30.22 38.78
CA ARG A 16 3.08 -29.06 37.90
C ARG A 16 3.87 -27.90 38.46
N LYS A 17 5.07 -27.66 37.97
CA LYS A 17 5.76 -26.39 38.19
C LYS A 17 5.26 -25.43 37.13
N GLU A 18 4.62 -24.32 37.55
CA GLU A 18 4.43 -23.17 36.68
C GLU A 18 5.82 -22.70 36.24
N VAL A 19 6.10 -22.85 34.93
CA VAL A 19 7.32 -22.27 34.35
C VAL A 19 7.00 -20.80 34.13
N SER A 20 7.58 -19.93 34.92
CA SER A 20 7.57 -18.49 34.70
C SER A 20 8.30 -18.22 33.39
N ILE A 21 7.56 -17.82 32.31
CA ILE A 21 8.17 -17.37 31.07
C ILE A 21 8.79 -16.02 31.34
N MET A 22 10.10 -15.90 31.10
CA MET A 22 10.80 -14.64 31.22
C MET A 22 10.31 -13.69 30.12
N GLU A 23 9.76 -12.54 30.51
CA GLU A 23 9.26 -11.53 29.58
C GLU A 23 10.42 -10.60 29.15
N TYR A 24 10.75 -10.61 27.86
CA TYR A 24 11.76 -9.71 27.28
C TYR A 24 11.09 -8.48 26.70
N LYS A 25 11.61 -7.30 27.02
CA LYS A 25 11.16 -6.03 26.41
C LYS A 25 11.70 -5.92 24.99
N CYS A 26 10.87 -5.44 24.08
CA CYS A 26 11.32 -5.10 22.72
C CYS A 26 12.27 -3.89 22.75
N ALA A 27 12.97 -3.66 21.63
CA ALA A 27 13.78 -2.45 21.47
C ALA A 27 12.87 -1.20 21.48
N LYS A 28 13.34 -0.10 22.08
CA LYS A 28 12.58 1.16 22.20
C LYS A 28 12.03 1.65 20.85
N ARG A 29 12.80 1.47 19.77
CA ARG A 29 12.37 1.83 18.41
C ARG A 29 11.13 1.08 17.92
N LEU A 30 10.72 -0.02 18.55
CA LEU A 30 9.49 -0.74 18.21
C LEU A 30 8.27 -0.25 18.98
N GLU A 31 8.46 0.55 20.04
CA GLU A 31 7.36 1.11 20.85
C GLU A 31 6.51 2.12 20.04
N HIS A 32 7.09 2.69 18.98
CA HIS A 32 6.40 3.58 18.05
C HIS A 32 5.33 2.87 17.20
N PHE A 33 5.57 1.60 16.84
CA PHE A 33 4.66 0.85 15.98
C PHE A 33 3.55 0.21 16.80
N THR A 34 2.31 0.46 16.40
CA THR A 34 1.13 -0.15 17.02
C THR A 34 0.30 -0.92 16.01
N THR A 35 -0.21 -2.07 16.42
CA THR A 35 -1.22 -2.82 15.64
C THR A 35 -2.64 -2.46 16.07
N GLY A 36 -2.79 -1.46 16.98
CA GLY A 36 -3.96 -1.24 17.80
C GLY A 36 -5.29 -1.14 17.04
N ILE A 37 -5.37 -0.30 15.98
CA ILE A 37 -6.65 -0.06 15.27
C ILE A 37 -7.11 -1.34 14.54
N PHE A 38 -6.24 -1.99 13.79
CA PHE A 38 -6.61 -3.19 13.03
C PHE A 38 -6.89 -4.37 13.96
N ALA A 39 -6.13 -4.52 15.04
CA ALA A 39 -6.36 -5.56 16.04
C ALA A 39 -7.72 -5.34 16.76
N ALA A 40 -8.07 -4.10 17.11
CA ALA A 40 -9.35 -3.79 17.74
C ALA A 40 -10.55 -4.07 16.79
N LEU A 41 -10.42 -3.74 15.49
CA LEU A 41 -11.42 -4.07 14.49
C LEU A 41 -11.60 -5.58 14.33
N ASP A 42 -10.50 -6.35 14.31
CA ASP A 42 -10.55 -7.81 14.20
C ASP A 42 -11.16 -8.45 15.46
N GLU A 43 -10.80 -8.00 16.65
CA GLU A 43 -11.39 -8.48 17.90
C GLU A 43 -12.91 -8.24 17.94
N LYS A 44 -13.34 -7.03 17.58
CA LYS A 44 -14.77 -6.69 17.52
C LYS A 44 -15.51 -7.52 16.46
N LYS A 45 -14.91 -7.70 15.27
CA LYS A 45 -15.44 -8.56 14.21
C LYS A 45 -15.65 -9.99 14.72
N ASP A 46 -14.62 -10.58 15.35
CA ASP A 46 -14.68 -11.95 15.83
C ASP A 46 -15.76 -12.14 16.92
N LYS A 47 -15.97 -11.13 17.75
CA LYS A 47 -17.06 -11.09 18.71
C LYS A 47 -18.43 -11.12 18.04
N LEU A 48 -18.67 -10.21 17.07
CA LEU A 48 -19.94 -10.14 16.36
C LEU A 48 -20.27 -11.41 15.55
N VAL A 49 -19.24 -12.02 14.94
CA VAL A 49 -19.39 -13.32 14.24
C VAL A 49 -19.80 -14.43 15.23
N LYS A 50 -19.20 -14.49 16.43
CA LYS A 50 -19.59 -15.45 17.48
C LYS A 50 -21.03 -15.23 17.98
N GLU A 51 -21.53 -14.01 17.92
CA GLU A 51 -22.92 -13.66 18.23
C GLU A 51 -23.89 -14.00 17.09
N GLY A 52 -23.41 -14.60 15.99
CA GLY A 52 -24.22 -15.01 14.84
C GLY A 52 -24.59 -13.88 13.86
N ARG A 53 -23.94 -12.75 13.95
CA ARG A 53 -24.20 -11.60 13.04
C ARG A 53 -23.52 -11.78 11.68
N THR A 54 -24.21 -11.37 10.63
CA THR A 54 -23.61 -11.24 9.30
C THR A 54 -22.67 -10.06 9.28
N ILE A 55 -21.45 -10.28 8.77
CA ILE A 55 -20.40 -9.27 8.71
C ILE A 55 -19.95 -9.05 7.27
N TYR A 56 -19.97 -7.81 6.82
CA TYR A 56 -19.49 -7.34 5.52
C TYR A 56 -18.16 -6.61 5.70
N ASN A 57 -17.04 -7.30 5.49
CA ASN A 57 -15.73 -6.70 5.68
C ASN A 57 -15.23 -6.00 4.40
N LEU A 58 -15.20 -4.66 4.42
CA LEU A 58 -14.64 -3.79 3.38
C LEU A 58 -13.38 -3.05 3.85
N SER A 59 -12.74 -3.46 4.96
CA SER A 59 -11.51 -2.82 5.47
C SER A 59 -10.24 -3.30 4.77
N VAL A 60 -10.23 -4.53 4.25
CA VAL A 60 -9.03 -5.19 3.71
C VAL A 60 -8.95 -5.03 2.20
N GLY A 61 -7.86 -4.42 1.71
CA GLY A 61 -7.61 -4.19 0.29
C GLY A 61 -6.87 -5.35 -0.39
N THR A 62 -7.39 -6.56 -0.33
CA THR A 62 -6.90 -7.69 -1.12
C THR A 62 -7.81 -7.87 -2.33
N PRO A 63 -7.29 -7.81 -3.57
CA PRO A 63 -8.09 -8.10 -4.77
C PRO A 63 -8.78 -9.46 -4.65
N ASP A 64 -10.05 -9.53 -5.05
CA ASP A 64 -10.86 -10.75 -5.09
C ASP A 64 -10.79 -11.46 -6.45
N PHE A 65 -10.13 -10.87 -7.44
CA PHE A 65 -9.90 -11.48 -8.74
C PHE A 65 -8.85 -12.59 -8.67
N LYS A 66 -8.98 -13.56 -9.58
CA LYS A 66 -8.00 -14.63 -9.69
C LYS A 66 -6.74 -14.14 -10.41
N PRO A 67 -5.55 -14.66 -10.06
CA PRO A 67 -4.35 -14.41 -10.84
C PRO A 67 -4.53 -14.90 -12.29
N PRO A 68 -3.95 -14.23 -13.29
CA PRO A 68 -3.95 -14.69 -14.68
C PRO A 68 -3.35 -16.09 -14.83
N LYS A 69 -3.98 -16.94 -15.66
CA LYS A 69 -3.57 -18.35 -15.82
C LYS A 69 -2.11 -18.51 -16.23
N HIS A 70 -1.61 -17.67 -17.14
CA HIS A 70 -0.23 -17.73 -17.61
C HIS A 70 0.80 -17.49 -16.51
N ILE A 71 0.46 -16.72 -15.48
CA ILE A 71 1.32 -16.52 -14.30
C ILE A 71 1.32 -17.78 -13.43
N MET A 72 0.15 -18.37 -13.21
CA MET A 72 0.04 -19.62 -12.43
C MET A 72 0.76 -20.78 -13.11
N ASP A 73 0.65 -20.88 -14.44
CA ASP A 73 1.33 -21.90 -15.24
C ASP A 73 2.85 -21.77 -15.13
N ALA A 74 3.38 -20.53 -15.26
CA ALA A 74 4.82 -20.27 -15.12
C ALA A 74 5.37 -20.66 -13.72
N VAL A 75 4.60 -20.42 -12.67
CA VAL A 75 4.98 -20.87 -11.31
C VAL A 75 4.95 -22.38 -11.22
N THR A 76 3.92 -23.03 -11.75
CA THR A 76 3.77 -24.49 -11.74
C THR A 76 4.93 -25.18 -12.45
N GLU A 77 5.34 -24.66 -13.58
CA GLU A 77 6.51 -25.13 -14.32
C GLU A 77 7.81 -24.91 -13.51
N ALA A 78 7.97 -23.71 -12.96
CA ALA A 78 9.16 -23.34 -12.22
C ALA A 78 9.39 -24.18 -10.97
N VAL A 79 8.35 -24.59 -10.25
CA VAL A 79 8.50 -25.44 -9.04
C VAL A 79 8.82 -26.89 -9.35
N GLN A 80 8.68 -27.34 -10.61
CA GLN A 80 9.08 -28.67 -11.02
C GLN A 80 10.57 -28.75 -11.37
N ASP A 81 11.22 -27.64 -11.65
CA ASP A 81 12.65 -27.55 -11.91
C ASP A 81 13.45 -27.46 -10.61
N THR A 82 14.22 -28.50 -10.31
CA THR A 82 15.02 -28.59 -9.09
C THR A 82 16.13 -27.53 -8.98
N ASP A 83 16.56 -26.94 -10.09
CA ASP A 83 17.55 -25.87 -10.08
C ASP A 83 16.99 -24.56 -9.51
N ASN A 84 15.67 -24.39 -9.48
CA ASN A 84 15.00 -23.23 -8.91
C ASN A 84 14.88 -23.27 -7.37
N TYR A 85 15.44 -24.29 -6.71
CA TYR A 85 15.48 -24.38 -5.23
C TYR A 85 16.78 -23.87 -4.61
N LYS A 86 17.70 -23.39 -5.43
CA LYS A 86 18.95 -22.78 -4.98
C LYS A 86 18.72 -21.34 -4.50
N TYR A 87 19.67 -20.83 -3.73
CA TYR A 87 19.67 -19.41 -3.36
C TYR A 87 19.67 -18.51 -4.59
N SER A 88 18.72 -17.58 -4.63
CA SER A 88 18.73 -16.48 -5.59
C SER A 88 19.49 -15.30 -4.95
N LEU A 89 20.79 -15.21 -5.21
CA LEU A 89 21.65 -14.16 -4.63
C LEU A 89 21.46 -12.81 -5.31
N VAL A 90 20.97 -12.82 -6.56
CA VAL A 90 20.74 -11.64 -7.38
C VAL A 90 19.45 -11.82 -8.20
N ASP A 91 18.89 -10.73 -8.66
CA ASP A 91 17.74 -10.74 -9.57
C ASP A 91 18.13 -11.41 -10.91
N MET A 92 17.24 -12.25 -11.47
CA MET A 92 17.46 -12.88 -12.78
C MET A 92 17.57 -11.81 -13.85
N PRO A 93 18.57 -11.87 -14.76
CA PRO A 93 18.67 -10.93 -15.89
C PRO A 93 17.37 -10.88 -16.72
N GLN A 94 16.73 -12.03 -16.97
CA GLN A 94 15.48 -12.11 -17.71
C GLN A 94 14.32 -11.37 -17.02
N MET A 95 14.30 -11.33 -15.69
CA MET A 95 13.30 -10.56 -14.94
C MET A 95 13.56 -9.06 -15.09
N LEU A 96 14.80 -8.63 -14.99
CA LEU A 96 15.18 -7.22 -15.20
C LEU A 96 14.87 -6.78 -16.64
N ASP A 97 15.18 -7.60 -17.64
CA ASP A 97 14.85 -7.34 -19.06
C ASP A 97 13.35 -7.24 -19.30
N ALA A 98 12.54 -8.07 -18.61
CA ALA A 98 11.08 -7.97 -18.66
C ALA A 98 10.57 -6.63 -18.10
N VAL A 99 11.16 -6.13 -17.00
CA VAL A 99 10.84 -4.81 -16.45
C VAL A 99 11.23 -3.70 -17.42
N VAL A 100 12.43 -3.75 -18.01
CA VAL A 100 12.90 -2.77 -19.01
C VAL A 100 11.92 -2.69 -20.18
N SER A 101 11.55 -3.84 -20.75
CA SER A 101 10.61 -3.93 -21.87
C SER A 101 9.23 -3.38 -21.49
N TYR A 102 8.72 -3.79 -20.32
CA TYR A 102 7.41 -3.34 -19.82
C TYR A 102 7.36 -1.82 -19.65
N TYR A 103 8.38 -1.20 -19.05
CA TYR A 103 8.44 0.25 -18.84
C TYR A 103 8.52 1.01 -20.16
N LYS A 104 9.29 0.50 -21.13
CA LYS A 104 9.37 1.07 -22.47
C LYS A 104 8.01 1.02 -23.17
N ASP A 105 7.38 -0.15 -23.19
CA ASP A 105 6.14 -0.38 -23.94
C ASP A 105 4.92 0.27 -23.27
N ARG A 106 4.88 0.25 -21.93
CA ARG A 106 3.73 0.77 -21.18
C ARG A 106 3.78 2.27 -20.94
N TYR A 107 4.96 2.79 -20.63
CA TYR A 107 5.13 4.16 -20.15
C TYR A 107 6.05 5.02 -21.04
N GLY A 108 6.67 4.44 -22.07
CA GLY A 108 7.65 5.12 -22.91
C GLY A 108 8.96 5.46 -22.18
N VAL A 109 9.24 4.77 -21.07
CA VAL A 109 10.40 5.05 -20.22
C VAL A 109 11.56 4.16 -20.57
N THR A 110 12.74 4.77 -20.82
CA THR A 110 13.99 4.02 -21.05
C THR A 110 14.75 3.91 -19.74
N ILE A 111 14.92 2.68 -19.28
CA ILE A 111 15.69 2.29 -18.09
C ILE A 111 16.69 1.19 -18.45
N SER A 112 17.74 1.05 -17.65
CA SER A 112 18.71 -0.05 -17.75
C SER A 112 18.56 -0.99 -16.56
N SER A 113 19.06 -2.23 -16.69
CA SER A 113 18.92 -3.26 -15.66
C SER A 113 19.62 -2.91 -14.34
N ASP A 114 20.64 -2.07 -14.36
CA ASP A 114 21.32 -1.59 -13.17
C ASP A 114 20.55 -0.49 -12.41
N GLU A 115 19.53 0.11 -13.05
CA GLU A 115 18.56 1.06 -12.46
C GLU A 115 17.34 0.34 -11.86
N ILE A 116 17.38 -0.99 -11.69
CA ILE A 116 16.26 -1.80 -11.18
C ILE A 116 16.75 -2.73 -10.08
N THR A 117 15.93 -2.96 -9.07
CA THR A 117 16.03 -4.09 -8.14
C THR A 117 14.64 -4.64 -7.82
N GLY A 118 14.51 -5.97 -7.80
CA GLY A 118 13.33 -6.63 -7.28
C GLY A 118 13.25 -6.48 -5.76
N VAL A 119 12.06 -6.40 -5.18
CA VAL A 119 11.81 -6.33 -3.73
C VAL A 119 10.64 -7.23 -3.34
N HIS A 120 10.62 -7.75 -2.10
CA HIS A 120 9.54 -8.61 -1.60
C HIS A 120 8.25 -7.83 -1.28
N GLY A 121 7.75 -7.13 -2.31
CA GLY A 121 6.64 -6.19 -2.23
C GLY A 121 7.11 -4.78 -1.85
N THR A 122 6.33 -3.77 -2.26
CA THR A 122 6.65 -2.36 -2.00
C THR A 122 6.86 -2.08 -0.50
N GLN A 123 6.11 -2.76 0.36
CA GLN A 123 6.20 -2.56 1.81
C GLN A 123 7.59 -2.88 2.36
N GLU A 124 8.17 -4.02 1.97
CA GLU A 124 9.53 -4.39 2.35
C GLU A 124 10.54 -3.43 1.73
N GLY A 125 10.40 -3.15 0.43
CA GLY A 125 11.33 -2.28 -0.28
C GLY A 125 11.39 -0.86 0.30
N MET A 126 10.26 -0.27 0.65
CA MET A 126 10.22 1.07 1.30
C MET A 126 10.81 1.04 2.71
N GLY A 127 10.51 -0.01 3.48
CA GLY A 127 11.10 -0.19 4.80
C GLY A 127 12.63 -0.25 4.73
N HIS A 128 13.17 -1.04 3.82
CA HIS A 128 14.62 -1.14 3.62
C HIS A 128 15.22 0.12 3.00
N LEU A 129 14.54 0.79 2.06
CA LEU A 129 15.07 2.00 1.44
C LEU A 129 15.29 3.10 2.47
N GLY A 130 14.33 3.35 3.37
CA GLY A 130 14.48 4.34 4.44
C GLY A 130 15.73 4.06 5.29
N MET A 131 15.91 2.80 5.71
CA MET A 131 17.11 2.40 6.46
C MET A 131 18.42 2.51 5.65
N ALA A 132 18.35 2.33 4.33
CA ALA A 132 19.55 2.37 3.47
C ALA A 132 20.04 3.81 3.21
N VAL A 133 19.15 4.81 3.28
CA VAL A 133 19.46 6.17 2.81
C VAL A 133 19.39 7.25 3.88
N CYS A 134 18.70 7.02 5.00
CA CYS A 134 18.57 7.99 6.08
C CYS A 134 19.70 7.87 7.10
N ASN A 135 20.08 9.01 7.63
CA ASN A 135 20.93 9.16 8.81
C ASN A 135 20.16 9.93 9.90
N PRO A 136 20.56 9.82 11.17
CA PRO A 136 20.03 10.65 12.23
C PRO A 136 20.10 12.15 11.89
N GLY A 137 18.96 12.85 11.95
CA GLY A 137 18.85 14.27 11.62
C GLY A 137 18.48 14.59 10.16
N ASP A 138 18.46 13.62 9.25
CA ASP A 138 17.82 13.77 7.94
C ASP A 138 16.31 13.95 8.13
N VAL A 139 15.68 14.82 7.34
CA VAL A 139 14.23 15.02 7.32
C VAL A 139 13.60 14.21 6.20
N VAL A 140 12.46 13.57 6.46
CA VAL A 140 11.64 12.94 5.41
C VAL A 140 10.24 13.54 5.41
N LEU A 141 9.71 13.79 4.21
CA LEU A 141 8.39 14.34 4.01
C LEU A 141 7.42 13.22 3.64
N LEU A 142 6.40 13.01 4.49
CA LEU A 142 5.40 11.96 4.31
C LEU A 142 3.98 12.55 4.20
N PRO A 143 3.08 11.93 3.41
CA PRO A 143 1.70 12.37 3.31
C PRO A 143 0.90 12.06 4.59
N ASP A 144 0.01 12.95 4.97
CA ASP A 144 -1.02 12.71 5.98
C ASP A 144 -2.39 13.17 5.43
N PRO A 145 -3.36 12.25 5.22
CA PRO A 145 -3.27 10.81 5.44
C PRO A 145 -2.34 10.09 4.46
N GLY A 146 -1.65 9.05 4.94
CA GLY A 146 -0.72 8.26 4.16
C GLY A 146 -0.77 6.77 4.50
N TYR A 147 -0.23 5.92 3.63
CA TYR A 147 -0.16 4.50 3.91
C TYR A 147 0.92 4.24 4.99
N PRO A 148 0.62 3.48 6.07
CA PRO A 148 1.51 3.40 7.25
C PRO A 148 2.95 2.95 6.99
N ILE A 149 3.21 2.21 5.90
CA ILE A 149 4.57 1.75 5.59
C ILE A 149 5.54 2.89 5.24
N PHE A 150 5.03 4.04 4.77
CA PHE A 150 5.87 5.18 4.42
C PHE A 150 6.72 5.66 5.59
N GLU A 151 6.21 5.50 6.80
CA GLU A 151 6.85 5.90 8.04
C GLU A 151 7.92 4.90 8.51
N ALA A 152 7.66 3.59 8.35
CA ALA A 152 8.44 2.55 9.00
C ALA A 152 9.95 2.61 8.69
N GLY A 153 10.32 2.70 7.40
CA GLY A 153 11.72 2.75 7.00
C GLY A 153 12.42 4.02 7.44
N SER A 154 11.73 5.17 7.36
CA SER A 154 12.22 6.47 7.81
C SER A 154 12.51 6.48 9.30
N TYR A 155 11.55 6.00 10.09
CA TYR A 155 11.65 5.93 11.53
C TYR A 155 12.77 4.99 12.00
N LEU A 156 12.86 3.79 11.39
CA LEU A 156 13.93 2.83 11.70
C LEU A 156 15.32 3.33 11.23
N GLY A 157 15.36 4.20 10.23
CA GLY A 157 16.55 4.93 9.77
C GLY A 157 16.89 6.16 10.62
N GLU A 158 16.16 6.39 11.73
CA GLU A 158 16.34 7.51 12.66
C GLU A 158 16.18 8.89 12.02
N ALA A 159 15.39 9.00 10.93
CA ALA A 159 15.04 10.27 10.31
C ALA A 159 13.99 11.03 11.12
N GLU A 160 14.01 12.35 11.04
CA GLU A 160 12.94 13.23 11.49
C GLU A 160 11.80 13.19 10.46
N ILE A 161 10.60 12.80 10.89
CA ILE A 161 9.43 12.71 10.01
C ILE A 161 8.65 14.02 10.10
N VAL A 162 8.44 14.65 8.94
CA VAL A 162 7.59 15.82 8.79
C VAL A 162 6.45 15.45 7.85
N TYR A 163 5.21 15.60 8.34
CA TYR A 163 4.03 15.29 7.55
C TYR A 163 3.57 16.51 6.76
N TYR A 164 3.21 16.29 5.49
CA TYR A 164 2.50 17.30 4.70
C TYR A 164 1.02 16.89 4.54
N PRO A 165 0.08 17.86 4.72
CA PRO A 165 -1.33 17.54 4.72
C PRO A 165 -1.85 17.27 3.31
N LEU A 166 -2.68 16.24 3.17
CA LEU A 166 -3.50 15.99 1.99
C LEU A 166 -4.96 16.30 2.35
N VAL A 167 -5.43 17.45 1.93
CA VAL A 167 -6.76 17.97 2.26
C VAL A 167 -7.65 18.10 1.03
N LYS A 168 -8.96 18.04 1.26
CA LYS A 168 -9.98 18.10 0.19
C LYS A 168 -9.89 19.40 -0.62
N GLU A 169 -9.55 20.50 0.03
CA GLU A 169 -9.44 21.84 -0.57
C GLU A 169 -8.38 21.90 -1.67
N ASN A 170 -7.39 21.02 -1.62
CA ASN A 170 -6.32 20.86 -2.60
C ASN A 170 -6.45 19.54 -3.40
N ASP A 171 -7.67 18.99 -3.52
CA ASP A 171 -7.92 17.70 -4.19
C ASP A 171 -7.02 16.56 -3.67
N PHE A 172 -6.63 16.63 -2.39
CA PHE A 172 -5.67 15.73 -1.74
C PHE A 172 -4.31 15.67 -2.45
N LEU A 173 -3.88 16.79 -3.04
CA LEU A 173 -2.54 16.95 -3.62
C LEU A 173 -1.63 17.73 -2.66
N PRO A 174 -0.32 17.42 -2.64
CA PRO A 174 0.64 18.17 -1.84
C PRO A 174 0.84 19.59 -2.36
N VAL A 175 0.94 20.55 -1.45
CA VAL A 175 1.34 21.93 -1.74
C VAL A 175 2.76 22.12 -1.21
N ILE A 176 3.75 21.90 -2.08
CA ILE A 176 5.17 21.92 -1.67
C ILE A 176 5.62 23.32 -1.22
N GLU A 177 4.94 24.37 -1.68
CA GLU A 177 5.19 25.75 -1.31
C GLU A 177 4.88 26.06 0.15
N ASP A 178 4.00 25.28 0.79
CA ASP A 178 3.62 25.47 2.17
C ASP A 178 4.65 24.84 3.15
N ILE A 179 5.61 24.07 2.62
CA ILE A 179 6.67 23.49 3.45
C ILE A 179 7.75 24.53 3.72
N PRO A 180 8.09 24.79 5.00
CA PRO A 180 9.12 25.76 5.36
C PRO A 180 10.47 25.50 4.67
N GLU A 181 11.14 26.55 4.23
CA GLU A 181 12.39 26.43 3.46
C GLU A 181 13.51 25.76 4.25
N ASP A 182 13.57 25.95 5.55
CA ASP A 182 14.54 25.31 6.43
C ASP A 182 14.31 23.79 6.52
N VAL A 183 13.04 23.34 6.47
CA VAL A 183 12.66 21.93 6.36
C VAL A 183 13.09 21.38 5.00
N LEU A 184 12.76 22.08 3.90
CA LEU A 184 13.15 21.67 2.54
C LEU A 184 14.67 21.49 2.38
N LYS A 185 15.47 22.36 2.99
CA LYS A 185 16.95 22.29 2.97
C LYS A 185 17.53 21.07 3.71
N ARG A 186 16.77 20.51 4.66
CA ARG A 186 17.16 19.30 5.43
C ARG A 186 16.51 18.03 4.89
N THR A 187 15.61 18.17 3.93
CA THR A 187 14.84 17.05 3.41
C THR A 187 15.75 16.08 2.65
N LYS A 188 15.69 14.81 3.03
CA LYS A 188 16.34 13.70 2.35
C LYS A 188 15.50 13.19 1.19
N TYR A 189 14.20 12.98 1.46
CA TYR A 189 13.25 12.58 0.43
C TYR A 189 11.81 12.95 0.80
N ILE A 190 10.96 12.95 -0.23
CA ILE A 190 9.51 13.03 -0.13
C ILE A 190 8.89 11.75 -0.70
N VAL A 191 7.84 11.22 -0.06
CA VAL A 191 7.05 10.11 -0.59
C VAL A 191 5.80 10.66 -1.27
N LEU A 192 5.55 10.24 -2.52
CA LEU A 192 4.34 10.50 -3.28
C LEU A 192 3.67 9.17 -3.64
N SER A 193 2.33 9.11 -3.66
CA SER A 193 1.58 7.90 -4.02
C SER A 193 0.30 8.27 -4.75
N TYR A 194 0.27 8.12 -6.09
CA TYR A 194 -0.90 8.41 -6.91
C TYR A 194 -1.03 7.41 -8.07
N PRO A 195 -2.26 6.83 -8.29
CA PRO A 195 -3.48 6.99 -7.49
C PRO A 195 -3.28 6.60 -6.03
N SER A 196 -3.83 7.40 -5.11
CA SER A 196 -3.46 7.39 -3.69
C SER A 196 -4.28 6.40 -2.86
N ASN A 197 -3.62 5.64 -2.01
CA ASN A 197 -4.23 4.95 -0.87
C ASN A 197 -3.86 5.72 0.42
N PRO A 198 -4.84 6.25 1.20
CA PRO A 198 -6.24 5.83 1.23
C PRO A 198 -7.21 6.64 0.35
N VAL A 199 -6.86 7.83 -0.13
CA VAL A 199 -7.82 8.87 -0.57
C VAL A 199 -8.40 8.66 -1.97
N GLY A 200 -7.82 7.79 -2.82
CA GLY A 200 -8.31 7.53 -4.18
C GLY A 200 -8.10 8.69 -5.16
N ALA A 201 -7.32 9.70 -4.80
CA ALA A 201 -6.99 10.83 -5.66
C ALA A 201 -6.02 10.42 -6.77
N ALA A 202 -6.09 11.12 -7.92
CA ALA A 202 -5.15 10.99 -9.02
C ALA A 202 -4.44 12.33 -9.25
N ALA A 203 -3.11 12.31 -9.33
CA ALA A 203 -2.32 13.52 -9.52
C ALA A 203 -2.10 13.84 -11.02
N PRO A 204 -2.14 15.12 -11.42
CA PRO A 204 -1.74 15.53 -12.75
C PRO A 204 -0.20 15.52 -12.89
N LYS A 205 0.29 15.35 -14.12
CA LYS A 205 1.74 15.37 -14.38
C LYS A 205 2.41 16.71 -13.96
N SER A 206 1.68 17.82 -14.00
CA SER A 206 2.17 19.14 -13.57
C SER A 206 2.60 19.19 -12.11
N MET A 207 1.92 18.46 -11.24
CA MET A 207 2.32 18.32 -9.82
C MET A 207 3.71 17.67 -9.72
N TYR A 208 3.95 16.60 -10.46
CA TYR A 208 5.26 15.94 -10.46
C TYR A 208 6.37 16.79 -11.07
N VAL A 209 6.08 17.58 -12.13
CA VAL A 209 7.05 18.53 -12.70
C VAL A 209 7.51 19.51 -11.62
N LYS A 210 6.57 20.10 -10.88
CA LYS A 210 6.88 20.98 -9.76
C LYS A 210 7.71 20.30 -8.68
N MET A 211 7.34 19.07 -8.29
CA MET A 211 8.11 18.31 -7.30
C MET A 211 9.55 18.04 -7.74
N ILE A 212 9.77 17.73 -9.02
CA ILE A 212 11.11 17.53 -9.60
C ILE A 212 11.93 18.83 -9.54
N GLU A 213 11.33 19.97 -9.82
CA GLU A 213 11.99 21.29 -9.71
C GLU A 213 12.44 21.55 -8.27
N TYR A 214 11.57 21.31 -7.30
CA TYR A 214 11.90 21.44 -5.87
C TYR A 214 12.97 20.43 -5.42
N ALA A 215 12.87 19.20 -5.87
CA ALA A 215 13.88 18.17 -5.58
C ALA A 215 15.27 18.57 -6.09
N LYS A 216 15.36 19.13 -7.30
CA LYS A 216 16.62 19.66 -7.85
C LYS A 216 17.11 20.89 -7.09
N LYS A 217 16.21 21.81 -6.74
CA LYS A 217 16.57 23.05 -6.03
C LYS A 217 17.11 22.80 -4.62
N TYR A 218 16.52 21.85 -3.89
CA TYR A 218 16.87 21.59 -2.49
C TYR A 218 17.66 20.29 -2.29
N SER A 219 17.98 19.58 -3.37
CA SER A 219 18.82 18.36 -3.36
C SER A 219 18.23 17.19 -2.56
N PHE A 220 16.92 17.07 -2.50
CA PHE A 220 16.24 15.86 -1.99
C PHE A 220 15.78 14.96 -3.14
N PHE A 221 15.41 13.71 -2.84
CA PHE A 221 14.87 12.82 -3.87
C PHE A 221 13.40 12.47 -3.63
N ILE A 222 12.75 11.93 -4.67
CA ILE A 222 11.34 11.55 -4.66
C ILE A 222 11.24 10.03 -4.62
N ILE A 223 10.44 9.49 -3.70
CA ILE A 223 9.99 8.09 -3.72
C ILE A 223 8.54 8.11 -4.21
N ASN A 224 8.28 7.55 -5.39
CA ASN A 224 6.92 7.41 -5.90
C ASN A 224 6.40 5.98 -5.69
N ASP A 225 5.32 5.81 -4.92
CA ASP A 225 4.61 4.53 -4.81
C ASP A 225 3.59 4.41 -5.95
N ASN A 226 3.89 3.54 -6.91
CA ASN A 226 3.08 3.29 -8.09
C ASN A 226 2.40 1.91 -8.02
N ALA A 227 1.64 1.67 -6.96
CA ALA A 227 0.92 0.40 -6.79
C ALA A 227 -0.39 0.34 -7.58
N TYR A 228 -0.94 1.49 -8.02
CA TYR A 228 -2.30 1.59 -8.55
C TYR A 228 -2.41 2.27 -9.93
N SER A 229 -1.33 2.47 -10.67
CA SER A 229 -1.40 3.11 -12.00
C SER A 229 -2.29 2.39 -13.02
N ASP A 230 -2.56 1.11 -12.83
CA ASP A 230 -3.48 0.33 -13.67
C ASP A 230 -4.93 0.33 -13.16
N ILE A 231 -5.21 0.97 -12.02
CA ILE A 231 -6.56 1.11 -11.44
C ILE A 231 -6.88 2.59 -11.32
N ILE A 232 -7.20 3.19 -12.44
CA ILE A 232 -7.53 4.61 -12.59
C ILE A 232 -8.77 4.74 -13.48
N PHE A 233 -9.68 5.66 -13.15
CA PHE A 233 -11.04 5.70 -13.65
C PHE A 233 -11.32 6.89 -14.56
N ASP A 234 -12.50 6.90 -15.18
CA ASP A 234 -13.08 8.03 -15.92
C ASP A 234 -12.24 8.44 -17.12
N GLY A 235 -11.68 7.45 -17.83
CA GLY A 235 -10.85 7.68 -19.03
C GLY A 235 -9.49 8.32 -18.76
N ARG A 236 -9.09 8.43 -17.50
CA ARG A 236 -7.73 8.86 -17.13
C ARG A 236 -6.73 7.77 -17.47
N GLU A 237 -5.51 8.17 -17.78
CA GLU A 237 -4.41 7.23 -18.01
C GLU A 237 -3.45 7.23 -16.83
N GLY A 238 -3.16 6.03 -16.33
CA GLY A 238 -2.08 5.83 -15.38
C GLY A 238 -0.72 5.95 -16.06
N PHE A 239 0.23 6.57 -15.39
CA PHE A 239 1.57 6.80 -15.90
C PHE A 239 2.63 6.48 -14.84
N SER A 240 3.86 6.31 -15.27
CA SER A 240 5.01 6.24 -14.39
C SER A 240 5.54 7.64 -14.10
N PHE A 241 5.88 7.93 -12.84
CA PHE A 241 6.63 9.11 -12.46
C PHE A 241 7.89 9.27 -13.31
N LEU A 242 8.59 8.16 -13.61
CA LEU A 242 9.81 8.15 -14.43
C LEU A 242 9.59 8.56 -15.89
N SER A 243 8.33 8.66 -16.36
CA SER A 243 8.01 9.20 -17.69
C SER A 243 8.12 10.72 -17.77
N ILE A 244 8.30 11.40 -16.64
CA ILE A 244 8.39 12.85 -16.57
C ILE A 244 9.86 13.26 -16.71
N PRO A 245 10.19 14.23 -17.57
CA PRO A 245 11.56 14.69 -17.77
C PRO A 245 12.24 15.09 -16.45
N GLY A 246 13.42 14.55 -16.19
CA GLY A 246 14.20 14.81 -14.97
C GLY A 246 13.84 13.94 -13.76
N ALA A 247 12.76 13.15 -13.83
CA ALA A 247 12.33 12.30 -12.70
C ALA A 247 13.40 11.29 -12.29
N LYS A 248 14.01 10.59 -13.26
CA LYS A 248 15.04 9.59 -13.03
C LYS A 248 16.32 10.17 -12.40
N GLU A 249 16.57 11.47 -12.60
CA GLU A 249 17.71 12.13 -11.96
C GLU A 249 17.51 12.29 -10.45
N VAL A 250 16.27 12.50 -10.03
CA VAL A 250 15.91 12.89 -8.65
C VAL A 250 15.03 11.90 -7.92
N GLY A 251 14.84 10.67 -8.42
CA GLY A 251 13.95 9.78 -7.68
C GLY A 251 13.93 8.34 -8.14
N VAL A 252 13.13 7.58 -7.39
CA VAL A 252 12.80 6.18 -7.67
C VAL A 252 11.30 5.96 -7.62
N GLU A 253 10.85 4.93 -8.32
CA GLU A 253 9.47 4.48 -8.33
C GLU A 253 9.40 3.04 -7.83
N PHE A 254 8.46 2.77 -6.91
CA PHE A 254 8.08 1.41 -6.55
C PHE A 254 6.91 0.96 -7.41
N PHE A 255 7.12 -0.05 -8.22
CA PHE A 255 6.11 -0.66 -9.10
C PHE A 255 5.73 -2.04 -8.57
N SER A 256 4.43 -2.25 -8.30
CA SER A 256 3.95 -3.50 -7.70
C SER A 256 3.11 -4.33 -8.67
N LEU A 257 3.35 -5.65 -8.71
CA LEU A 257 2.49 -6.58 -9.45
C LEU A 257 1.25 -7.01 -8.64
N SER A 258 1.21 -6.69 -7.35
CA SER A 258 0.19 -7.16 -6.41
C SER A 258 -1.24 -6.82 -6.84
N LYS A 259 -1.47 -5.60 -7.35
CA LYS A 259 -2.82 -5.09 -7.63
C LYS A 259 -3.20 -5.26 -9.09
N SER A 260 -2.27 -5.07 -10.01
CA SER A 260 -2.52 -5.22 -11.44
C SER A 260 -2.73 -6.68 -11.86
N PHE A 261 -2.03 -7.61 -11.19
CA PHE A 261 -2.04 -9.03 -11.57
C PHE A 261 -2.60 -9.98 -10.48
N ASN A 262 -3.16 -9.44 -9.40
CA ASN A 262 -3.78 -10.23 -8.32
C ASN A 262 -2.84 -11.26 -7.66
N VAL A 263 -1.56 -10.92 -7.53
CA VAL A 263 -0.52 -11.79 -6.96
C VAL A 263 0.02 -11.23 -5.64
N THR A 264 -0.86 -10.72 -4.80
CA THR A 264 -0.48 -10.08 -3.52
C THR A 264 0.36 -10.98 -2.62
N GLY A 265 0.08 -12.28 -2.61
CA GLY A 265 0.77 -13.29 -1.80
C GLY A 265 2.18 -13.62 -2.29
N PHE A 266 2.51 -13.33 -3.55
CA PHE A 266 3.85 -13.59 -4.10
C PHE A 266 4.89 -12.56 -3.65
N ARG A 267 4.44 -11.42 -3.14
CA ARG A 267 5.33 -10.37 -2.66
C ARG A 267 6.33 -9.92 -3.72
N ILE A 268 5.83 -9.49 -4.89
CA ILE A 268 6.66 -9.02 -6.02
C ILE A 268 6.42 -7.54 -6.26
N SER A 269 7.48 -6.76 -6.18
CA SER A 269 7.55 -5.36 -6.61
C SER A 269 8.96 -5.04 -7.10
N PHE A 270 9.12 -3.88 -7.68
CA PHE A 270 10.41 -3.39 -8.18
C PHE A 270 10.63 -1.97 -7.66
N CYS A 271 11.87 -1.65 -7.29
CA CYS A 271 12.35 -0.28 -7.12
C CYS A 271 13.14 0.08 -8.36
N ILE A 272 12.78 1.19 -9.01
CA ILE A 272 13.28 1.55 -10.35
C ILE A 272 13.62 3.04 -10.35
N GLY A 273 14.74 3.45 -10.94
CA GLY A 273 15.06 4.87 -11.10
C GLY A 273 16.51 5.23 -10.87
N ASN A 274 16.78 6.22 -10.04
CA ASN A 274 18.13 6.72 -9.80
C ASN A 274 19.08 5.62 -9.32
N LYS A 275 20.14 5.37 -10.11
CA LYS A 275 21.07 4.27 -9.88
C LYS A 275 21.72 4.31 -8.50
N SER A 276 22.09 5.48 -7.97
CA SER A 276 22.77 5.58 -6.67
C SER A 276 21.86 5.18 -5.52
N ILE A 277 20.54 5.47 -5.63
CA ILE A 277 19.54 5.05 -4.67
C ILE A 277 19.32 3.53 -4.77
N ILE A 278 19.23 3.01 -5.99
CA ILE A 278 19.10 1.57 -6.25
C ILE A 278 20.30 0.79 -5.70
N ASP A 279 21.52 1.28 -5.91
CA ASP A 279 22.75 0.65 -5.39
C ASP A 279 22.76 0.60 -3.85
N SER A 280 22.27 1.67 -3.18
CA SER A 280 22.15 1.68 -1.72
C SER A 280 21.16 0.63 -1.22
N LEU A 281 20.00 0.49 -1.88
CA LEU A 281 19.02 -0.53 -1.55
C LEU A 281 19.55 -1.95 -1.80
N LYS A 282 20.22 -2.18 -2.94
CA LYS A 282 20.87 -3.46 -3.26
C LYS A 282 21.93 -3.82 -2.20
N LEU A 283 22.73 -2.86 -1.76
CA LEU A 283 23.74 -3.08 -0.74
C LEU A 283 23.11 -3.54 0.58
N LEU A 284 22.08 -2.85 1.07
CA LEU A 284 21.38 -3.24 2.30
C LEU A 284 20.78 -4.65 2.15
N ARG A 285 20.06 -4.91 1.05
CA ARG A 285 19.40 -6.19 0.81
C ARG A 285 20.39 -7.36 0.73
N SER A 286 21.56 -7.14 0.18
CA SER A 286 22.62 -8.18 0.15
C SER A 286 23.05 -8.66 1.55
N GLN A 287 22.74 -7.90 2.60
CA GLN A 287 23.04 -8.25 3.99
C GLN A 287 21.82 -8.80 4.74
N TYR A 288 20.60 -8.70 4.17
CA TYR A 288 19.35 -9.03 4.84
C TYR A 288 18.65 -10.26 4.25
N ASP A 289 18.31 -10.23 2.97
CA ASP A 289 17.30 -11.14 2.40
C ASP A 289 17.66 -11.72 1.02
N PHE A 290 18.72 -11.27 0.39
CA PHE A 290 19.12 -11.68 -0.96
C PHE A 290 18.02 -11.39 -2.02
N GLY A 291 17.89 -12.27 -3.03
CA GLY A 291 16.88 -12.16 -4.08
C GLY A 291 15.62 -12.99 -3.80
N MET A 292 14.55 -12.67 -4.53
CA MET A 292 13.32 -13.47 -4.52
C MET A 292 13.57 -14.86 -5.07
N SER A 293 12.82 -15.86 -4.59
CA SER A 293 12.92 -17.24 -5.13
C SER A 293 12.66 -17.28 -6.63
N TYR A 294 13.33 -18.16 -7.35
CA TYR A 294 13.21 -18.27 -8.81
C TYR A 294 11.77 -18.48 -9.31
N PRO A 295 10.92 -19.33 -8.69
CA PRO A 295 9.52 -19.43 -9.10
C PRO A 295 8.76 -18.10 -9.04
N VAL A 296 9.05 -17.26 -8.03
CA VAL A 296 8.45 -15.91 -7.91
C VAL A 296 8.97 -14.99 -9.00
N GLN A 297 10.27 -15.04 -9.34
CA GLN A 297 10.83 -14.26 -10.44
C GLN A 297 10.28 -14.72 -11.81
N LYS A 298 10.04 -16.02 -12.02
CA LYS A 298 9.36 -16.55 -13.22
C LYS A 298 7.91 -16.06 -13.32
N ALA A 299 7.20 -15.96 -12.18
CA ALA A 299 5.88 -15.35 -12.15
C ALA A 299 5.92 -13.87 -12.58
N ALA A 300 6.93 -13.12 -12.13
CA ALA A 300 7.12 -11.72 -12.53
C ALA A 300 7.37 -11.60 -14.05
N ILE A 301 8.25 -12.43 -14.61
CA ILE A 301 8.50 -12.47 -16.06
C ILE A 301 7.20 -12.72 -16.80
N ALA A 302 6.44 -13.76 -16.42
CA ALA A 302 5.17 -14.10 -17.07
C ALA A 302 4.15 -12.95 -16.98
N ALA A 303 4.06 -12.27 -15.82
CA ALA A 303 3.17 -11.13 -15.63
C ALA A 303 3.52 -9.96 -16.58
N LEU A 304 4.81 -9.63 -16.69
CA LEU A 304 5.29 -8.46 -17.43
C LEU A 304 5.32 -8.67 -18.94
N THR A 305 5.53 -9.92 -19.39
CA THR A 305 5.61 -10.28 -20.84
C THR A 305 4.32 -10.85 -21.39
N GLY A 306 3.36 -11.21 -20.52
CA GLY A 306 2.08 -11.81 -20.90
C GLY A 306 1.01 -10.81 -21.33
N PRO A 307 -0.19 -11.32 -21.68
CA PRO A 307 -1.31 -10.48 -22.11
C PRO A 307 -1.82 -9.59 -20.97
N ARG A 308 -2.24 -8.35 -21.32
CA ARG A 308 -2.69 -7.33 -20.38
C ARG A 308 -4.20 -7.05 -20.42
N ASP A 309 -4.95 -7.81 -21.22
CA ASP A 309 -6.41 -7.60 -21.35
C ASP A 309 -7.14 -7.79 -20.01
N GLY A 310 -6.67 -8.74 -19.19
CA GLY A 310 -7.19 -8.96 -17.83
C GLY A 310 -7.02 -7.75 -16.91
N VAL A 311 -5.90 -7.02 -17.04
CA VAL A 311 -5.64 -5.79 -16.23
C VAL A 311 -6.63 -4.71 -16.61
N LYS A 312 -6.90 -4.50 -17.90
CA LYS A 312 -7.89 -3.53 -18.38
C LYS A 312 -9.31 -3.90 -17.96
N ALA A 313 -9.67 -5.18 -18.12
CA ALA A 313 -10.99 -5.68 -17.72
C ALA A 313 -11.22 -5.49 -16.20
N GLN A 314 -10.19 -5.75 -15.39
CA GLN A 314 -10.23 -5.55 -13.95
C GLN A 314 -10.41 -4.07 -13.57
N CYS A 315 -9.71 -3.14 -14.25
CA CYS A 315 -9.88 -1.71 -14.04
C CYS A 315 -11.32 -1.27 -14.33
N MET A 316 -11.91 -1.74 -15.43
CA MET A 316 -13.31 -1.46 -15.79
C MET A 316 -14.29 -2.02 -14.74
N GLU A 317 -14.03 -3.21 -14.20
CA GLU A 317 -14.84 -3.80 -13.15
C GLU A 317 -14.74 -3.00 -11.84
N TYR A 318 -13.54 -2.55 -11.44
CA TYR A 318 -13.39 -1.66 -10.28
C TYR A 318 -14.12 -0.33 -10.46
N GLN A 319 -14.08 0.26 -11.65
CA GLN A 319 -14.86 1.46 -11.94
C GLN A 319 -16.36 1.20 -11.80
N LYS A 320 -16.87 0.11 -12.35
CA LYS A 320 -18.27 -0.28 -12.22
C LYS A 320 -18.68 -0.50 -10.76
N ARG A 321 -17.82 -1.14 -9.95
CA ARG A 321 -18.02 -1.34 -8.51
C ARG A 321 -18.09 -0.01 -7.78
N ARG A 322 -17.15 0.91 -8.07
CA ARG A 322 -17.16 2.27 -7.52
C ARG A 322 -18.49 2.96 -7.83
N ASP A 323 -18.88 3.00 -9.09
CA ASP A 323 -20.09 3.70 -9.54
C ASP A 323 -21.35 3.13 -8.90
N SER A 324 -21.45 1.80 -8.83
CA SER A 324 -22.59 1.11 -8.21
C SER A 324 -22.67 1.39 -6.72
N PHE A 325 -21.54 1.27 -6.01
CA PHE A 325 -21.49 1.47 -4.56
C PHE A 325 -21.74 2.92 -4.16
N LEU A 326 -21.02 3.88 -4.76
CA LEU A 326 -21.23 5.30 -4.47
C LEU A 326 -22.62 5.78 -4.88
N GLY A 327 -23.16 5.27 -6.00
CA GLY A 327 -24.52 5.54 -6.42
C GLY A 327 -25.58 5.04 -5.43
N ALA A 328 -25.37 3.86 -4.84
CA ALA A 328 -26.25 3.31 -3.81
C ALA A 328 -26.14 4.09 -2.49
N LEU A 329 -24.92 4.46 -2.07
CA LEU A 329 -24.71 5.28 -0.88
C LEU A 329 -25.38 6.66 -0.99
N ARG A 330 -25.31 7.31 -2.17
CA ARG A 330 -26.00 8.59 -2.40
C ARG A 330 -27.54 8.46 -2.30
N LYS A 331 -28.11 7.33 -2.74
CA LYS A 331 -29.56 7.08 -2.63
C LYS A 331 -30.06 6.97 -1.19
N ILE A 332 -29.22 6.51 -0.26
CA ILE A 332 -29.56 6.45 1.16
C ILE A 332 -29.28 7.77 1.91
N GLY A 333 -28.91 8.84 1.20
CA GLY A 333 -28.64 10.16 1.79
C GLY A 333 -27.19 10.41 2.19
N TRP A 334 -26.26 9.47 1.95
CA TRP A 334 -24.84 9.71 2.23
C TRP A 334 -24.19 10.49 1.10
N ASN A 335 -23.84 11.75 1.35
CA ASN A 335 -23.18 12.60 0.37
C ASN A 335 -21.69 12.24 0.24
N VAL A 336 -21.38 11.38 -0.72
CA VAL A 336 -20.04 10.85 -0.95
C VAL A 336 -19.42 11.38 -2.25
N PRO A 337 -18.11 11.75 -2.25
CA PRO A 337 -17.40 12.18 -3.45
C PRO A 337 -17.07 10.98 -4.35
N ASP A 338 -16.70 11.27 -5.60
CA ASP A 338 -16.11 10.26 -6.48
C ASP A 338 -14.67 9.98 -6.13
N SER A 339 -14.23 8.73 -6.36
CA SER A 339 -12.84 8.31 -6.32
C SER A 339 -12.29 8.21 -7.74
N HIS A 340 -11.06 8.68 -7.96
CA HIS A 340 -10.47 8.73 -9.29
C HIS A 340 -9.59 7.52 -9.62
N GLY A 341 -9.28 6.71 -8.63
CA GLY A 341 -8.47 5.50 -8.81
C GLY A 341 -8.39 4.67 -7.56
N THR A 342 -7.60 3.63 -7.62
CA THR A 342 -7.43 2.58 -6.61
C THR A 342 -8.65 1.66 -6.47
N MET A 343 -8.50 0.64 -5.65
CA MET A 343 -9.60 -0.24 -5.23
C MET A 343 -10.26 0.24 -3.94
N PHE A 344 -10.12 1.51 -3.60
CA PHE A 344 -10.66 2.11 -2.38
C PHE A 344 -11.51 3.34 -2.68
N VAL A 345 -12.46 3.59 -1.77
CA VAL A 345 -13.17 4.85 -1.69
C VAL A 345 -12.96 5.48 -0.32
N TRP A 346 -12.77 6.80 -0.31
CA TRP A 346 -12.50 7.61 0.87
C TRP A 346 -13.67 8.55 1.11
N LEU A 347 -14.44 8.23 2.15
CA LEU A 347 -15.74 8.83 2.35
C LEU A 347 -15.78 9.66 3.63
N PRO A 348 -16.38 10.88 3.59
CA PRO A 348 -16.58 11.67 4.81
C PRO A 348 -17.57 10.96 5.73
N VAL A 349 -17.27 10.92 7.02
CA VAL A 349 -18.22 10.42 8.01
C VAL A 349 -19.37 11.43 8.23
N PRO A 350 -20.56 11.00 8.63
CA PRO A 350 -21.66 11.90 8.95
C PRO A 350 -21.34 12.84 10.12
N GLU A 351 -21.97 14.00 10.14
CA GLU A 351 -21.84 14.96 11.23
C GLU A 351 -22.19 14.31 12.59
N GLY A 352 -21.43 14.67 13.62
CA GLY A 352 -21.58 14.10 14.96
C GLY A 352 -20.79 12.83 15.24
N TYR A 353 -20.13 12.25 14.21
CA TYR A 353 -19.25 11.09 14.37
C TYR A 353 -17.77 11.46 14.19
N THR A 354 -16.91 10.79 14.96
CA THR A 354 -15.48 10.64 14.63
C THR A 354 -15.27 9.46 13.68
N SER A 355 -14.13 9.38 13.00
CA SER A 355 -13.77 8.24 12.15
C SER A 355 -13.94 6.91 12.87
N TRP A 356 -13.49 6.83 14.12
CA TRP A 356 -13.59 5.62 14.94
C TRP A 356 -15.03 5.31 15.35
N SER A 357 -15.75 6.28 15.93
CA SER A 357 -17.12 6.06 16.42
C SER A 357 -18.09 5.71 15.29
N PHE A 358 -17.85 6.24 14.07
CA PHE A 358 -18.63 5.85 12.90
C PHE A 358 -18.37 4.41 12.45
N CYS A 359 -17.08 3.98 12.45
CA CYS A 359 -16.75 2.58 12.19
C CYS A 359 -17.42 1.63 13.20
N GLU A 360 -17.41 2.00 14.49
CA GLU A 360 -18.12 1.21 15.51
C GLU A 360 -19.63 1.15 15.28
N ALA A 361 -20.25 2.31 14.97
CA ALA A 361 -21.69 2.37 14.69
C ALA A 361 -22.09 1.54 13.46
N LEU A 362 -21.26 1.54 12.38
CA LEU A 362 -21.47 0.70 11.21
C LEU A 362 -21.38 -0.79 11.56
N MET A 363 -20.40 -1.20 12.36
CA MET A 363 -20.27 -2.60 12.80
C MET A 363 -21.46 -3.02 13.65
N ASP A 364 -21.87 -2.18 14.60
CA ASP A 364 -22.94 -2.50 15.56
C ASP A 364 -24.32 -2.48 14.93
N LYS A 365 -24.61 -1.56 14.01
CA LYS A 365 -25.93 -1.39 13.41
C LYS A 365 -26.12 -2.11 12.08
N ALA A 366 -25.06 -2.15 11.25
CA ALA A 366 -25.13 -2.69 9.88
C ALA A 366 -24.25 -3.93 9.67
N GLY A 367 -23.36 -4.31 10.62
CA GLY A 367 -22.40 -5.38 10.42
C GLY A 367 -21.33 -5.05 9.37
N VAL A 368 -21.13 -3.78 9.01
CA VAL A 368 -20.20 -3.35 7.97
C VAL A 368 -18.90 -2.85 8.59
N ILE A 369 -17.76 -3.35 8.09
CA ILE A 369 -16.43 -2.97 8.56
C ILE A 369 -15.73 -2.13 7.50
N GLY A 370 -15.42 -0.87 7.82
CA GLY A 370 -14.49 -0.01 7.11
C GLY A 370 -13.22 0.22 7.91
N THR A 371 -12.27 0.92 7.34
CA THR A 371 -11.07 1.38 8.05
C THR A 371 -11.25 2.85 8.43
N PRO A 372 -11.19 3.21 9.72
CA PRO A 372 -11.28 4.61 10.12
C PRO A 372 -10.12 5.41 9.53
N GLY A 373 -10.39 6.65 9.13
CA GLY A 373 -9.39 7.47 8.46
C GLY A 373 -8.15 7.74 9.32
N THR A 374 -8.32 7.80 10.64
CA THR A 374 -7.21 7.94 11.60
C THR A 374 -6.20 6.79 11.57
N ALA A 375 -6.53 5.65 10.95
CA ALA A 375 -5.55 4.58 10.70
C ALA A 375 -4.47 4.96 9.65
N PHE A 376 -4.65 6.09 8.98
CA PHE A 376 -3.77 6.61 7.94
C PHE A 376 -3.11 7.94 8.32
N GLY A 377 -3.29 8.38 9.55
CA GLY A 377 -2.76 9.62 10.09
C GLY A 377 -3.84 10.54 10.68
N PRO A 378 -3.45 11.53 11.47
CA PRO A 378 -4.37 12.47 12.11
C PRO A 378 -5.28 13.25 11.14
N MET A 379 -4.78 13.63 9.95
CA MET A 379 -5.57 14.31 8.92
C MET A 379 -6.63 13.41 8.26
N GLY A 380 -6.61 12.12 8.56
CA GLY A 380 -7.66 11.18 8.19
C GLY A 380 -8.90 11.24 9.09
N GLU A 381 -8.89 12.04 10.18
CA GLU A 381 -10.08 12.23 11.01
C GLU A 381 -11.23 12.83 10.20
N GLY A 382 -12.45 12.36 10.45
CA GLY A 382 -13.63 12.72 9.70
C GLY A 382 -13.86 11.90 8.40
N TYR A 383 -13.05 10.85 8.19
CA TYR A 383 -13.16 9.98 7.02
C TYR A 383 -13.19 8.49 7.39
N ILE A 384 -13.72 7.68 6.45
CA ILE A 384 -13.66 6.21 6.47
C ILE A 384 -13.23 5.71 5.09
N ARG A 385 -12.40 4.64 5.05
CA ARG A 385 -12.02 3.98 3.81
C ARG A 385 -12.74 2.65 3.66
N PHE A 386 -13.33 2.40 2.48
CA PHE A 386 -13.84 1.09 2.06
C PHE A 386 -13.07 0.55 0.87
N ALA A 387 -12.93 -0.78 0.82
CA ALA A 387 -12.36 -1.51 -0.29
C ALA A 387 -13.45 -2.06 -1.22
N LEU A 388 -13.29 -1.89 -2.53
CA LEU A 388 -14.21 -2.33 -3.59
C LEU A 388 -13.96 -3.81 -3.97
N VAL A 389 -13.77 -4.69 -2.97
CA VAL A 389 -13.36 -6.09 -3.15
C VAL A 389 -14.53 -7.08 -3.11
N LYS A 390 -15.70 -6.60 -3.53
CA LYS A 390 -16.93 -7.37 -3.61
C LYS A 390 -17.64 -7.12 -4.94
N PRO A 391 -18.44 -8.08 -5.48
CA PRO A 391 -19.25 -7.86 -6.66
C PRO A 391 -20.20 -6.66 -6.52
N CYS A 392 -20.61 -6.07 -7.64
CA CYS A 392 -21.49 -4.88 -7.64
C CYS A 392 -22.77 -5.11 -6.85
N GLU A 393 -23.40 -6.27 -7.01
CA GLU A 393 -24.66 -6.61 -6.34
C GLU A 393 -24.49 -6.65 -4.82
N GLU A 394 -23.37 -7.21 -4.34
CA GLU A 394 -23.06 -7.28 -2.91
C GLU A 394 -22.76 -5.88 -2.34
N LEU A 395 -22.02 -5.04 -3.09
CA LEU A 395 -21.74 -3.65 -2.70
C LEU A 395 -23.03 -2.80 -2.61
N VAL A 396 -23.94 -2.98 -3.57
CA VAL A 396 -25.27 -2.30 -3.54
C VAL A 396 -26.07 -2.77 -2.33
N HIS A 397 -26.14 -4.08 -2.09
CA HIS A 397 -26.80 -4.64 -0.92
C HIS A 397 -26.20 -4.11 0.40
N ILE A 398 -24.87 -4.03 0.50
CA ILE A 398 -24.21 -3.45 1.68
C ILE A 398 -24.65 -1.99 1.89
N ALA A 399 -24.76 -1.19 0.82
CA ALA A 399 -25.24 0.19 0.92
C ALA A 399 -26.70 0.26 1.40
N GLU A 400 -27.57 -0.66 0.96
CA GLU A 400 -28.95 -0.79 1.43
C GLU A 400 -28.99 -1.14 2.93
N VAL A 401 -28.20 -2.11 3.37
CA VAL A 401 -28.09 -2.49 4.81
C VAL A 401 -27.61 -1.29 5.66
N ILE A 402 -26.66 -0.49 5.13
CA ILE A 402 -26.26 0.76 5.79
C ILE A 402 -27.45 1.75 5.87
N GLY A 403 -28.25 1.88 4.81
CA GLY A 403 -29.44 2.75 4.82
C GLY A 403 -30.49 2.33 5.85
N GLU A 404 -30.75 1.03 5.97
CA GLU A 404 -31.69 0.46 6.93
C GLU A 404 -31.23 0.57 8.40
N SER A 405 -29.95 0.84 8.63
CA SER A 405 -29.36 0.96 9.97
C SER A 405 -29.79 2.22 10.75
N GLY A 406 -30.43 3.20 10.09
CA GLY A 406 -30.81 4.48 10.67
C GLY A 406 -29.65 5.43 10.96
N LEU A 407 -28.48 5.22 10.34
CA LEU A 407 -27.33 6.11 10.47
C LEU A 407 -27.45 7.38 9.59
N PHE A 408 -28.36 7.37 8.60
CA PHE A 408 -28.59 8.44 7.63
C PHE A 408 -30.05 8.89 7.59
N ALA A 409 -30.82 8.65 8.66
CA ALA A 409 -32.21 9.03 8.79
C ALA A 409 -32.38 10.47 9.28
#